data_15069343c9aba2c9e9fb6829f219fabf
#
_entry.id   15069343c9aba2c9e9fb6829f219fabf
#
_cell.length_a   1.000
_cell.length_b   1.000
_cell.length_c   1.000
_cell.angle_alpha   90.00
_cell.angle_beta   90.00
_cell.angle_gamma   90.00
#
_symmetry.space_group_name_H-M   'P 1'
#
loop_
_entity.id
_entity.type
_entity.pdbx_description
1 polymer ?
#
loop_
_entity_poly.entity_id
_entity_poly.type
_entity_poly.pdbx_seq_one_letter_code
_entity_poly.pdbx_strand_id
1 'polypeptide(L)'
;MVSKAFSMGLFGMHAFVVEVECDISAGLPAFDLVGLPDAAVKESRNRVRSALKNCGFDFPVSRITMNLAPADTRKEGPVYDLPLLIALLKATGQLNANTDDCIFAGELSLSGALRPVRGVLSMAIEAAKHGFHHMFVPAENAFEGAVVAGLSVYPVPDIFTLLDHLRGRTPIPPAAPYQPDARQKAALPDFADVKGQAQAKRALEIAASGGHNVLLIGAPGSGKSMLAKRLPSILPEMRFEEMIETTEIHSVAGLLPGNTALIENRPFRAPHHTISGPGLTGGGSIPRPGEISLAHNGVLFLDELPEFSRSSMETLRQPLEDGVVTVSRVNGTVTFPCRVMLVAAMNPCPCGYYGHPTRPCTCSDGAVARYLGRVSGPLLDRIDLHIEVPPVDFDNLSSTRKEESSADIKQRVDAARAIQTRRFAGTNVACNAQIPPELLHEVCRTSAAADGLLKNAFEKFGLSARAYDRVLKVARTIADLDGSKDIEAKHAAEAVRYRTLDRKYWSR
;
A
#
# COMPACT_ATOMS: atom_id res chain seq x y z
N MET A 1 10.55 -37.70 -24.43
CA MET A 1 9.26 -37.05 -24.72
C MET A 1 9.18 -35.80 -23.85
N VAL A 2 9.08 -34.67 -24.49
CA VAL A 2 9.01 -33.38 -23.72
C VAL A 2 7.57 -33.17 -23.30
N SER A 3 7.34 -32.92 -22.01
CA SER A 3 6.06 -32.53 -21.45
C SER A 3 6.12 -31.09 -20.99
N LYS A 4 4.96 -30.42 -20.93
CA LYS A 4 4.84 -29.00 -20.55
C LYS A 4 3.80 -28.82 -19.48
N ALA A 5 4.07 -27.81 -18.61
CA ALA A 5 3.12 -27.23 -17.68
C ALA A 5 3.38 -25.70 -17.60
N PHE A 6 2.37 -24.91 -17.25
CA PHE A 6 2.51 -23.46 -17.17
C PHE A 6 2.41 -22.99 -15.72
N SER A 7 3.19 -21.97 -15.42
CA SER A 7 3.24 -21.28 -14.14
C SER A 7 3.35 -19.79 -14.36
N MET A 8 3.37 -19.05 -13.25
CA MET A 8 3.62 -17.60 -13.23
C MET A 8 4.83 -17.28 -12.38
N GLY A 9 5.72 -16.42 -12.88
CA GLY A 9 6.80 -15.82 -12.12
C GLY A 9 6.43 -14.41 -11.67
N LEU A 10 7.16 -13.87 -10.69
CA LEU A 10 7.03 -12.50 -10.22
C LEU A 10 8.34 -11.73 -10.37
N PHE A 11 8.24 -10.50 -10.86
CA PHE A 11 9.30 -9.54 -10.80
C PHE A 11 8.74 -8.19 -10.28
N GLY A 12 9.01 -7.88 -9.02
CA GLY A 12 8.35 -6.77 -8.35
C GLY A 12 6.84 -7.03 -8.21
N MET A 13 6.01 -6.18 -8.80
CA MET A 13 4.56 -6.34 -8.86
C MET A 13 4.08 -7.04 -10.14
N HIS A 14 4.95 -7.17 -11.14
CA HIS A 14 4.59 -7.74 -12.43
C HIS A 14 4.76 -9.25 -12.43
N ALA A 15 3.71 -9.96 -12.84
CA ALA A 15 3.81 -11.37 -13.11
C ALA A 15 4.15 -11.61 -14.59
N PHE A 16 4.70 -12.78 -14.89
CA PHE A 16 5.01 -13.22 -16.25
C PHE A 16 4.82 -14.73 -16.36
N VAL A 17 4.45 -15.20 -17.56
CA VAL A 17 4.25 -16.62 -17.81
C VAL A 17 5.57 -17.36 -17.77
N VAL A 18 5.60 -18.52 -17.10
CA VAL A 18 6.73 -19.45 -17.08
C VAL A 18 6.29 -20.78 -17.64
N GLU A 19 6.86 -21.17 -18.77
CA GLU A 19 6.70 -22.50 -19.33
C GLU A 19 7.71 -23.44 -18.68
N VAL A 20 7.20 -24.51 -18.06
CA VAL A 20 7.99 -25.55 -17.40
C VAL A 20 8.02 -26.78 -18.31
N GLU A 21 9.16 -27.02 -18.92
CA GLU A 21 9.38 -28.18 -19.79
C GLU A 21 10.15 -29.29 -19.05
N CYS A 22 9.72 -30.52 -19.21
CA CYS A 22 10.40 -31.68 -18.65
C CYS A 22 10.80 -32.66 -19.76
N ASP A 23 12.08 -32.95 -19.84
CA ASP A 23 12.62 -34.03 -20.68
C ASP A 23 13.23 -35.13 -19.82
N ILE A 24 12.92 -36.38 -20.18
CA ILE A 24 13.48 -37.58 -19.55
C ILE A 24 14.26 -38.35 -20.60
N SER A 25 15.58 -38.47 -20.41
CA SER A 25 16.51 -39.14 -21.30
C SER A 25 17.25 -40.28 -20.61
N ALA A 26 17.72 -41.25 -21.40
CA ALA A 26 18.58 -42.30 -20.90
C ALA A 26 19.93 -41.74 -20.44
N GLY A 27 20.48 -42.26 -19.34
CA GLY A 27 21.78 -41.85 -18.81
C GLY A 27 21.90 -42.03 -17.32
N LEU A 28 23.02 -41.55 -16.77
CA LEU A 28 23.20 -41.52 -15.31
C LEU A 28 22.10 -40.65 -14.65
N PRO A 29 21.51 -41.15 -13.54
CA PRO A 29 20.45 -40.43 -12.86
C PRO A 29 20.91 -39.04 -12.45
N ALA A 30 20.25 -38.03 -12.97
CA ALA A 30 20.46 -36.60 -12.66
C ALA A 30 19.14 -35.86 -12.66
N PHE A 31 19.07 -34.76 -11.96
CA PHE A 31 17.94 -33.85 -11.99
C PHE A 31 18.48 -32.43 -12.14
N ASP A 32 18.44 -31.94 -13.37
CA ASP A 32 18.99 -30.65 -13.76
C ASP A 32 17.86 -29.61 -13.91
N LEU A 33 18.01 -28.44 -13.29
CA LEU A 33 17.11 -27.31 -13.44
C LEU A 33 17.84 -26.18 -14.18
N VAL A 34 17.30 -25.77 -15.33
CA VAL A 34 17.84 -24.70 -16.18
C VAL A 34 16.82 -23.55 -16.34
N GLY A 35 17.22 -22.38 -16.84
CA GLY A 35 16.36 -21.21 -17.01
C GLY A 35 16.50 -20.18 -15.88
N LEU A 36 17.72 -19.94 -15.39
CA LEU A 36 18.08 -18.97 -14.33
C LEU A 36 17.34 -19.18 -12.99
N PRO A 37 17.28 -20.41 -12.45
CA PRO A 37 16.68 -20.66 -11.14
C PRO A 37 17.52 -20.05 -10.01
N ASP A 38 16.88 -19.44 -9.01
CA ASP A 38 17.52 -19.03 -7.76
C ASP A 38 17.82 -20.26 -6.85
N ALA A 39 18.34 -20.01 -5.65
CA ALA A 39 18.64 -21.08 -4.70
C ALA A 39 17.37 -21.83 -4.27
N ALA A 40 16.27 -21.10 -4.03
CA ALA A 40 15.00 -21.68 -3.59
C ALA A 40 14.37 -22.57 -4.68
N VAL A 41 14.43 -22.14 -5.94
CA VAL A 41 14.00 -22.95 -7.11
C VAL A 41 14.89 -24.17 -7.29
N LYS A 42 16.20 -24.07 -7.07
CA LYS A 42 17.09 -25.25 -7.12
C LYS A 42 16.76 -26.30 -6.04
N GLU A 43 16.31 -25.86 -4.88
CA GLU A 43 15.84 -26.75 -3.79
C GLU A 43 14.52 -27.45 -4.12
N SER A 44 13.70 -26.91 -5.03
CA SER A 44 12.45 -27.54 -5.52
C SER A 44 12.69 -28.99 -5.98
N ARG A 45 13.86 -29.26 -6.57
CA ARG A 45 14.27 -30.63 -6.94
C ARG A 45 14.10 -31.64 -5.80
N ASN A 46 14.55 -31.24 -4.60
CA ASN A 46 14.53 -32.14 -3.44
C ASN A 46 13.09 -32.26 -2.89
N ARG A 47 12.32 -31.14 -2.86
CA ARG A 47 10.92 -31.13 -2.40
C ARG A 47 10.05 -31.99 -3.33
N VAL A 48 10.11 -31.76 -4.64
CA VAL A 48 9.37 -32.53 -5.65
C VAL A 48 9.70 -34.01 -5.57
N ARG A 49 11.00 -34.39 -5.51
CA ARG A 49 11.42 -35.79 -5.39
C ARG A 49 10.86 -36.44 -4.13
N SER A 50 10.95 -35.78 -2.99
CA SER A 50 10.46 -36.31 -1.71
C SER A 50 8.95 -36.41 -1.69
N ALA A 51 8.23 -35.40 -2.16
CA ALA A 51 6.77 -35.38 -2.22
C ALA A 51 6.25 -36.52 -3.11
N LEU A 52 6.82 -36.69 -4.31
CA LEU A 52 6.45 -37.82 -5.21
C LEU A 52 6.59 -39.18 -4.52
N LYS A 53 7.77 -39.47 -3.93
CA LYS A 53 8.02 -40.72 -3.24
C LYS A 53 7.09 -40.96 -2.05
N ASN A 54 6.91 -39.93 -1.21
CA ASN A 54 6.07 -40.04 -0.03
C ASN A 54 4.58 -40.20 -0.37
N CYS A 55 4.18 -39.74 -1.56
CA CYS A 55 2.83 -39.89 -2.07
C CYS A 55 2.64 -41.14 -2.95
N GLY A 56 3.63 -42.03 -3.03
CA GLY A 56 3.51 -43.29 -3.73
C GLY A 56 3.60 -43.21 -5.25
N PHE A 57 4.15 -42.12 -5.78
CA PHE A 57 4.43 -41.97 -7.22
C PHE A 57 5.85 -42.43 -7.57
N ASP A 58 6.02 -42.95 -8.76
CA ASP A 58 7.32 -43.40 -9.24
C ASP A 58 8.20 -42.19 -9.63
N PHE A 59 9.41 -42.18 -9.08
CA PHE A 59 10.43 -41.19 -9.48
C PHE A 59 11.41 -41.90 -10.44
N PRO A 60 11.55 -41.41 -11.71
CA PRO A 60 12.34 -42.09 -12.71
C PRO A 60 13.83 -42.11 -12.35
N VAL A 61 14.46 -43.28 -12.53
CA VAL A 61 15.92 -43.50 -12.40
C VAL A 61 16.56 -43.20 -13.75
N SER A 62 16.50 -41.95 -14.19
CA SER A 62 16.94 -41.49 -15.51
C SER A 62 17.49 -40.06 -15.40
N ARG A 63 18.02 -39.52 -16.48
CA ARG A 63 18.41 -38.12 -16.52
C ARG A 63 17.17 -37.25 -16.78
N ILE A 64 16.82 -36.41 -15.83
CA ILE A 64 15.69 -35.44 -15.88
C ILE A 64 16.26 -34.05 -16.09
N THR A 65 15.82 -33.39 -17.14
CA THR A 65 16.12 -31.97 -17.37
C THR A 65 14.82 -31.16 -17.33
N MET A 66 14.75 -30.20 -16.41
CA MET A 66 13.65 -29.25 -16.30
C MET A 66 14.10 -27.89 -16.79
N ASN A 67 13.41 -27.33 -17.76
CA ASN A 67 13.65 -25.98 -18.29
C ASN A 67 12.54 -25.04 -17.86
N LEU A 68 12.91 -23.90 -17.32
CA LEU A 68 12.00 -22.81 -16.93
C LEU A 68 12.16 -21.66 -17.94
N ALA A 69 11.32 -21.64 -18.96
CA ALA A 69 11.35 -20.59 -19.99
C ALA A 69 10.47 -19.38 -19.58
N PRO A 70 10.85 -18.14 -19.96
CA PRO A 70 12.01 -17.72 -20.76
C PRO A 70 13.32 -17.72 -19.95
N ALA A 71 14.45 -17.97 -20.62
CA ALA A 71 15.76 -18.10 -19.97
C ALA A 71 16.44 -16.76 -19.64
N ASP A 72 15.89 -15.64 -20.07
CA ASP A 72 16.40 -14.27 -19.83
C ASP A 72 15.92 -13.67 -18.51
N THR A 73 14.85 -14.24 -17.94
CA THR A 73 14.25 -13.75 -16.70
C THR A 73 14.54 -14.72 -15.55
N ARG A 74 15.02 -14.18 -14.43
CA ARG A 74 15.31 -14.97 -13.23
C ARG A 74 14.02 -15.49 -12.59
N LYS A 75 14.01 -16.76 -12.18
CA LYS A 75 12.93 -17.42 -11.45
C LYS A 75 13.28 -17.48 -9.97
N GLU A 76 12.36 -17.01 -9.14
CA GLU A 76 12.59 -16.85 -7.71
C GLU A 76 11.48 -17.49 -6.88
N GLY A 77 11.90 -18.12 -5.76
CA GLY A 77 10.99 -18.68 -4.77
C GLY A 77 10.43 -20.06 -5.11
N PRO A 78 9.69 -20.68 -4.18
CA PRO A 78 9.25 -22.07 -4.27
C PRO A 78 7.95 -22.26 -5.09
N VAL A 79 7.42 -21.22 -5.70
CA VAL A 79 6.15 -21.22 -6.45
C VAL A 79 6.12 -22.26 -7.58
N TYR A 80 7.29 -22.66 -8.05
CA TYR A 80 7.44 -23.60 -9.17
C TYR A 80 7.41 -25.08 -8.76
N ASP A 81 7.32 -25.42 -7.46
CA ASP A 81 7.30 -26.82 -7.03
C ASP A 81 6.14 -27.57 -7.69
N LEU A 82 4.95 -26.99 -7.68
CA LEU A 82 3.76 -27.61 -8.24
C LEU A 82 3.85 -27.81 -9.76
N PRO A 83 4.18 -26.82 -10.61
CA PRO A 83 4.30 -27.02 -12.05
C PRO A 83 5.46 -27.97 -12.43
N LEU A 84 6.56 -28.00 -11.68
CA LEU A 84 7.63 -28.99 -11.86
C LEU A 84 7.12 -30.41 -11.62
N LEU A 85 6.32 -30.63 -10.57
CA LEU A 85 5.69 -31.89 -10.28
C LEU A 85 4.72 -32.31 -11.41
N ILE A 86 3.86 -31.41 -11.88
CA ILE A 86 2.90 -31.69 -12.97
C ILE A 86 3.64 -32.06 -14.26
N ALA A 87 4.66 -31.31 -14.65
CA ALA A 87 5.46 -31.59 -15.83
C ALA A 87 6.14 -32.97 -15.73
N LEU A 88 6.68 -33.34 -14.55
CA LEU A 88 7.31 -34.63 -14.33
C LEU A 88 6.31 -35.79 -14.41
N LEU A 89 5.14 -35.67 -13.80
CA LEU A 89 4.08 -36.69 -13.87
C LEU A 89 3.57 -36.90 -15.30
N LYS A 90 3.46 -35.81 -16.09
CA LYS A 90 3.13 -35.90 -17.52
C LYS A 90 4.25 -36.63 -18.30
N ALA A 91 5.52 -36.28 -18.08
CA ALA A 91 6.67 -36.88 -18.76
C ALA A 91 6.82 -38.39 -18.47
N THR A 92 6.45 -38.82 -17.25
CA THR A 92 6.47 -40.23 -16.85
C THR A 92 5.22 -41.01 -17.22
N GLY A 93 4.22 -40.38 -17.83
CA GLY A 93 2.94 -41.00 -18.17
C GLY A 93 2.03 -41.29 -16.96
N GLN A 94 2.38 -40.82 -15.76
CA GLN A 94 1.58 -41.00 -14.56
C GLN A 94 0.38 -40.05 -14.49
N LEU A 95 0.44 -38.96 -15.29
CA LEU A 95 -0.69 -38.00 -15.48
C LEU A 95 -0.92 -37.86 -16.99
N ASN A 96 -2.12 -38.24 -17.42
CA ASN A 96 -2.60 -38.01 -18.79
C ASN A 96 -3.81 -37.07 -18.76
N ALA A 97 -3.54 -35.77 -18.73
CA ALA A 97 -4.55 -34.72 -18.73
C ALA A 97 -4.10 -33.56 -19.62
N ASN A 98 -5.04 -32.93 -20.31
CA ASN A 98 -4.77 -31.66 -20.99
C ASN A 98 -4.71 -30.56 -19.95
N THR A 99 -3.59 -29.81 -19.94
CA THR A 99 -3.35 -28.72 -19.00
C THR A 99 -2.84 -27.46 -19.71
N ASP A 100 -3.11 -27.32 -21.00
CA ASP A 100 -2.53 -26.26 -21.84
C ASP A 100 -3.11 -24.88 -21.53
N ASP A 101 -4.30 -24.83 -20.97
CA ASP A 101 -4.99 -23.62 -20.50
C ASP A 101 -4.96 -23.45 -18.96
N CYS A 102 -4.07 -24.21 -18.29
CA CYS A 102 -3.98 -24.25 -16.84
C CYS A 102 -2.67 -23.63 -16.32
N ILE A 103 -2.78 -22.79 -15.31
CA ILE A 103 -1.64 -22.29 -14.52
C ILE A 103 -1.56 -23.06 -13.20
N PHE A 104 -0.34 -23.45 -12.84
CA PHE A 104 -0.03 -24.12 -11.57
C PHE A 104 0.94 -23.27 -10.77
N ALA A 105 0.60 -22.93 -9.52
CA ALA A 105 1.46 -22.18 -8.62
C ALA A 105 1.33 -22.71 -7.19
N GLY A 106 2.44 -23.03 -6.53
CA GLY A 106 2.40 -23.52 -5.14
C GLY A 106 3.70 -24.13 -4.68
N GLU A 107 4.00 -23.97 -3.39
CA GLU A 107 5.11 -24.66 -2.71
C GLU A 107 4.64 -26.04 -2.22
N LEU A 108 5.46 -27.07 -2.38
CA LEU A 108 5.18 -28.41 -1.88
C LEU A 108 5.83 -28.66 -0.54
N SER A 109 5.05 -29.19 0.40
CA SER A 109 5.60 -29.89 1.55
C SER A 109 6.13 -31.28 1.14
N LEU A 110 6.97 -31.88 1.96
CA LEU A 110 7.49 -33.25 1.69
C LEU A 110 6.39 -34.33 1.74
N SER A 111 5.23 -34.02 2.34
CA SER A 111 4.06 -34.91 2.39
C SER A 111 3.06 -34.66 1.24
N GLY A 112 3.34 -33.73 0.32
CA GLY A 112 2.49 -33.43 -0.82
C GLY A 112 1.39 -32.39 -0.55
N ALA A 113 1.31 -31.80 0.65
CA ALA A 113 0.43 -30.65 0.90
C ALA A 113 0.96 -29.40 0.23
N LEU A 114 0.08 -28.52 -0.25
CA LEU A 114 0.45 -27.23 -0.80
C LEU A 114 0.51 -26.16 0.29
N ARG A 115 1.54 -25.33 0.20
CA ARG A 115 1.76 -24.18 1.09
C ARG A 115 1.56 -22.87 0.33
N PRO A 116 1.08 -21.83 1.02
CA PRO A 116 0.79 -20.54 0.39
C PRO A 116 2.04 -19.90 -0.23
N VAL A 117 1.81 -19.20 -1.33
CA VAL A 117 2.82 -18.46 -2.08
C VAL A 117 2.43 -16.96 -2.15
N ARG A 118 3.35 -16.12 -2.58
CA ARG A 118 3.13 -14.67 -2.66
C ARG A 118 2.70 -14.25 -4.05
N GLY A 119 1.91 -13.17 -4.13
CA GLY A 119 1.60 -12.49 -5.38
C GLY A 119 0.63 -13.23 -6.28
N VAL A 120 -0.24 -14.07 -5.73
CA VAL A 120 -1.20 -14.84 -6.53
C VAL A 120 -2.20 -13.92 -7.23
N LEU A 121 -2.56 -12.77 -6.66
CA LEU A 121 -3.42 -11.79 -7.35
C LEU A 121 -2.76 -11.27 -8.63
N SER A 122 -1.50 -10.82 -8.56
CA SER A 122 -0.76 -10.36 -9.75
C SER A 122 -0.60 -11.49 -10.79
N MET A 123 -0.34 -12.72 -10.32
CA MET A 123 -0.27 -13.90 -11.20
C MET A 123 -1.61 -14.18 -11.88
N ALA A 124 -2.72 -14.09 -11.16
CA ALA A 124 -4.06 -14.32 -11.70
C ALA A 124 -4.45 -13.27 -12.74
N ILE A 125 -4.15 -11.98 -12.46
CA ILE A 125 -4.38 -10.89 -13.41
C ILE A 125 -3.64 -11.13 -14.72
N GLU A 126 -2.37 -11.52 -14.64
CA GLU A 126 -1.55 -11.73 -15.82
C GLU A 126 -1.93 -13.03 -16.56
N ALA A 127 -2.28 -14.11 -15.83
CA ALA A 127 -2.77 -15.34 -16.42
C ALA A 127 -4.03 -15.10 -17.26
N ALA A 128 -5.01 -14.34 -16.74
CA ALA A 128 -6.23 -13.99 -17.47
C ALA A 128 -5.94 -13.19 -18.75
N LYS A 129 -5.00 -12.23 -18.70
CA LYS A 129 -4.58 -11.45 -19.90
C LYS A 129 -3.95 -12.32 -20.97
N HIS A 130 -3.26 -13.40 -20.61
CA HIS A 130 -2.65 -14.36 -21.54
C HIS A 130 -3.61 -15.45 -22.02
N GLY A 131 -4.90 -15.38 -21.63
CA GLY A 131 -5.94 -16.31 -22.10
C GLY A 131 -5.97 -17.66 -21.39
N PHE A 132 -5.35 -17.79 -20.21
CA PHE A 132 -5.54 -18.95 -19.36
C PHE A 132 -6.90 -18.87 -18.66
N HIS A 133 -7.58 -20.04 -18.54
CA HIS A 133 -8.92 -20.12 -17.95
C HIS A 133 -8.94 -20.79 -16.59
N HIS A 134 -7.91 -21.56 -16.25
CA HIS A 134 -7.82 -22.35 -15.03
C HIS A 134 -6.53 -22.04 -14.27
N MET A 135 -6.64 -21.78 -12.97
CA MET A 135 -5.48 -21.55 -12.10
C MET A 135 -5.59 -22.40 -10.84
N PHE A 136 -4.58 -23.23 -10.58
CA PHE A 136 -4.48 -24.11 -9.43
C PHE A 136 -3.47 -23.54 -8.43
N VAL A 137 -3.94 -23.18 -7.24
CA VAL A 137 -3.15 -22.50 -6.20
C VAL A 137 -3.40 -23.14 -4.83
N PRO A 138 -2.52 -22.94 -3.84
CA PRO A 138 -2.80 -23.34 -2.46
C PRO A 138 -4.14 -22.80 -1.99
N ALA A 139 -4.86 -23.58 -1.17
CA ALA A 139 -6.22 -23.24 -0.74
C ALA A 139 -6.31 -21.85 -0.06
N GLU A 140 -5.26 -21.47 0.69
CA GLU A 140 -5.18 -20.18 1.36
C GLU A 140 -5.06 -18.98 0.41
N ASN A 141 -4.55 -19.19 -0.82
CA ASN A 141 -4.39 -18.14 -1.83
C ASN A 141 -5.59 -18.03 -2.80
N ALA A 142 -6.52 -18.97 -2.77
CA ALA A 142 -7.57 -19.02 -3.79
C ALA A 142 -8.48 -17.79 -3.77
N PHE A 143 -8.71 -17.20 -2.60
CA PHE A 143 -9.57 -16.03 -2.45
C PHE A 143 -9.02 -14.79 -3.18
N GLU A 144 -7.71 -14.55 -3.07
CA GLU A 144 -7.08 -13.41 -3.78
C GLU A 144 -7.10 -13.60 -5.30
N GLY A 145 -6.93 -14.83 -5.79
CA GLY A 145 -7.01 -15.12 -7.23
C GLY A 145 -8.43 -15.02 -7.79
N ALA A 146 -9.45 -15.39 -6.99
CA ALA A 146 -10.86 -15.39 -7.39
C ALA A 146 -11.46 -14.00 -7.62
N VAL A 147 -10.71 -12.93 -7.34
CA VAL A 147 -11.08 -11.55 -7.67
C VAL A 147 -11.08 -11.30 -9.19
N VAL A 148 -10.28 -12.07 -9.92
CA VAL A 148 -10.04 -11.84 -11.36
C VAL A 148 -11.16 -12.48 -12.18
N ALA A 149 -11.91 -11.66 -12.87
CA ALA A 149 -13.00 -12.13 -13.75
C ALA A 149 -12.44 -12.91 -14.96
N GLY A 150 -13.14 -13.98 -15.34
CA GLY A 150 -12.77 -14.80 -16.49
C GLY A 150 -11.72 -15.91 -16.19
N LEU A 151 -11.20 -15.99 -14.97
CA LEU A 151 -10.28 -17.03 -14.52
C LEU A 151 -10.95 -17.88 -13.44
N SER A 152 -10.99 -19.19 -13.62
CA SER A 152 -11.44 -20.15 -12.61
C SER A 152 -10.29 -20.54 -11.71
N VAL A 153 -10.31 -20.13 -10.44
CA VAL A 153 -9.24 -20.39 -9.47
C VAL A 153 -9.64 -21.53 -8.56
N TYR A 154 -8.80 -22.57 -8.50
CA TYR A 154 -9.07 -23.80 -7.76
C TYR A 154 -8.23 -23.88 -6.49
N PRO A 155 -8.87 -23.96 -5.30
CA PRO A 155 -8.18 -24.14 -4.03
C PRO A 155 -7.65 -25.57 -3.89
N VAL A 156 -6.34 -25.74 -3.91
CA VAL A 156 -5.69 -27.05 -3.86
C VAL A 156 -5.04 -27.23 -2.49
N PRO A 157 -5.51 -28.19 -1.67
CA PRO A 157 -4.89 -28.50 -0.38
C PRO A 157 -3.64 -29.38 -0.52
N ASP A 158 -3.66 -30.33 -1.46
CA ASP A 158 -2.59 -31.31 -1.67
C ASP A 158 -2.60 -31.87 -3.10
N ILE A 159 -1.54 -32.63 -3.44
CA ILE A 159 -1.35 -33.20 -4.78
C ILE A 159 -2.37 -34.30 -5.11
N PHE A 160 -2.89 -35.05 -4.12
CA PHE A 160 -3.86 -36.12 -4.39
C PHE A 160 -5.18 -35.51 -4.86
N THR A 161 -5.67 -34.52 -4.15
CA THR A 161 -6.88 -33.78 -4.51
C THR A 161 -6.76 -33.15 -5.91
N LEU A 162 -5.60 -32.56 -6.23
CA LEU A 162 -5.35 -32.00 -7.56
C LEU A 162 -5.34 -33.08 -8.65
N LEU A 163 -4.64 -34.18 -8.43
CA LEU A 163 -4.56 -35.26 -9.43
C LEU A 163 -5.89 -35.97 -9.67
N ASP A 164 -6.71 -36.12 -8.64
CA ASP A 164 -8.07 -36.67 -8.79
C ASP A 164 -8.96 -35.72 -9.57
N HIS A 165 -8.81 -34.39 -9.37
CA HIS A 165 -9.50 -33.40 -10.21
C HIS A 165 -9.04 -33.50 -11.67
N LEU A 166 -7.73 -33.46 -11.94
CA LEU A 166 -7.18 -33.48 -13.29
C LEU A 166 -7.50 -34.81 -14.04
N ARG A 167 -7.69 -35.92 -13.31
CA ARG A 167 -8.12 -37.21 -13.84
C ARG A 167 -9.65 -37.32 -13.99
N GLY A 168 -10.40 -36.30 -13.62
CA GLY A 168 -11.88 -36.28 -13.69
C GLY A 168 -12.57 -37.17 -12.66
N ARG A 169 -11.88 -37.60 -11.58
CA ARG A 169 -12.45 -38.45 -10.53
C ARG A 169 -13.26 -37.67 -9.52
N THR A 170 -12.65 -36.63 -8.94
CA THR A 170 -13.28 -35.78 -7.92
C THR A 170 -13.01 -34.31 -8.26
N PRO A 171 -14.00 -33.58 -8.81
CA PRO A 171 -13.79 -32.19 -9.19
C PRO A 171 -13.63 -31.31 -7.96
N ILE A 172 -12.62 -30.42 -7.99
CA ILE A 172 -12.46 -29.34 -7.04
C ILE A 172 -13.42 -28.22 -7.50
N PRO A 173 -14.32 -27.71 -6.67
CA PRO A 173 -15.10 -26.53 -7.02
C PRO A 173 -14.17 -25.30 -7.11
N PRO A 174 -14.33 -24.45 -8.12
CA PRO A 174 -13.59 -23.19 -8.16
C PRO A 174 -13.97 -22.30 -6.97
N ALA A 175 -13.05 -21.49 -6.53
CA ALA A 175 -13.32 -20.49 -5.50
C ALA A 175 -14.43 -19.54 -5.97
N ALA A 176 -15.33 -19.18 -5.06
CA ALA A 176 -16.42 -18.26 -5.38
C ALA A 176 -15.86 -16.90 -5.82
N PRO A 177 -16.39 -16.29 -6.88
CA PRO A 177 -16.00 -14.96 -7.29
C PRO A 177 -16.17 -13.97 -6.15
N TYR A 178 -15.23 -13.01 -6.04
CA TYR A 178 -15.33 -11.96 -5.04
C TYR A 178 -16.65 -11.19 -5.17
N GLN A 179 -17.34 -11.06 -4.05
CA GLN A 179 -18.50 -10.19 -3.92
C GLN A 179 -18.27 -9.24 -2.73
N PRO A 180 -18.39 -7.91 -2.93
CA PRO A 180 -18.28 -6.96 -1.82
C PRO A 180 -19.29 -7.28 -0.73
N ASP A 181 -18.82 -7.56 0.48
CA ASP A 181 -19.69 -7.78 1.65
C ASP A 181 -19.49 -6.66 2.66
N ALA A 182 -20.47 -5.76 2.74
CA ALA A 182 -20.46 -4.65 3.70
C ALA A 182 -20.36 -5.09 5.17
N ARG A 183 -20.63 -6.37 5.47
CA ARG A 183 -20.58 -6.93 6.84
C ARG A 183 -19.18 -7.35 7.26
N GLN A 184 -18.26 -7.52 6.33
CA GLN A 184 -16.88 -7.99 6.61
C GLN A 184 -15.88 -6.84 6.81
N LYS A 185 -16.30 -5.57 6.61
CA LYS A 185 -15.41 -4.43 6.84
C LYS A 185 -15.00 -4.40 8.31
N ALA A 186 -13.68 -4.47 8.57
CA ALA A 186 -13.15 -4.32 9.92
C ALA A 186 -13.60 -2.97 10.52
N ALA A 187 -14.09 -3.01 11.78
CA ALA A 187 -14.49 -1.79 12.47
C ALA A 187 -13.29 -0.87 12.69
N LEU A 188 -13.42 0.37 12.24
CA LEU A 188 -12.41 1.40 12.43
C LEU A 188 -12.72 2.21 13.70
N PRO A 189 -11.69 2.76 14.39
CA PRO A 189 -11.88 3.64 15.54
C PRO A 189 -12.67 4.89 15.16
N ASP A 190 -13.64 5.31 16.00
CA ASP A 190 -14.53 6.42 15.72
C ASP A 190 -14.02 7.75 16.30
N PHE A 191 -14.25 8.86 15.58
CA PHE A 191 -13.98 10.24 16.06
C PHE A 191 -14.88 10.64 17.23
N ALA A 192 -16.02 9.99 17.43
CA ALA A 192 -16.88 10.21 18.61
C ALA A 192 -16.16 9.92 19.93
N ASP A 193 -15.13 9.06 19.94
CA ASP A 193 -14.33 8.79 21.14
C ASP A 193 -13.33 9.89 21.47
N VAL A 194 -13.08 10.83 20.55
CA VAL A 194 -12.11 11.92 20.74
C VAL A 194 -12.83 13.10 21.39
N LYS A 195 -12.54 13.35 22.65
CA LYS A 195 -13.12 14.46 23.39
C LYS A 195 -12.49 15.79 23.03
N GLY A 196 -13.31 16.79 22.73
CA GLY A 196 -12.84 18.11 22.32
C GLY A 196 -12.07 18.08 20.98
N GLN A 197 -10.96 18.81 20.90
CA GLN A 197 -10.04 18.84 19.71
C GLN A 197 -10.71 19.32 18.41
N ALA A 198 -11.70 20.21 18.48
CA ALA A 198 -12.50 20.63 17.32
C ALA A 198 -11.64 21.14 16.16
N GLN A 199 -10.56 21.90 16.44
CA GLN A 199 -9.67 22.42 15.39
C GLN A 199 -8.88 21.30 14.70
N ALA A 200 -8.40 20.32 15.46
CA ALA A 200 -7.67 19.17 14.88
C ALA A 200 -8.62 18.27 14.09
N LYS A 201 -9.85 18.03 14.58
CA LYS A 201 -10.88 17.29 13.84
C LYS A 201 -11.21 18.00 12.52
N ARG A 202 -11.43 19.33 12.53
CA ARG A 202 -11.70 20.12 11.31
C ARG A 202 -10.54 20.04 10.32
N ALA A 203 -9.32 20.16 10.77
CA ALA A 203 -8.16 20.04 9.90
C ALA A 203 -8.00 18.65 9.29
N LEU A 204 -8.30 17.58 10.04
CA LEU A 204 -8.28 16.21 9.53
C LEU A 204 -9.44 15.95 8.54
N GLU A 205 -10.61 16.57 8.73
CA GLU A 205 -11.70 16.58 7.76
C GLU A 205 -11.27 17.22 6.43
N ILE A 206 -10.63 18.41 6.48
CA ILE A 206 -10.08 19.08 5.30
C ILE A 206 -9.03 18.19 4.63
N ALA A 207 -8.13 17.61 5.42
CA ALA A 207 -7.09 16.73 4.93
C ALA A 207 -7.66 15.49 4.22
N ALA A 208 -8.66 14.83 4.82
CA ALA A 208 -9.34 13.68 4.22
C ALA A 208 -10.08 14.06 2.93
N SER A 209 -10.72 15.23 2.92
CA SER A 209 -11.46 15.74 1.77
C SER A 209 -10.56 16.06 0.58
N GLY A 210 -9.36 16.61 0.80
CA GLY A 210 -8.44 17.02 -0.25
C GLY A 210 -7.28 16.05 -0.52
N GLY A 211 -7.06 15.04 0.34
CA GLY A 211 -5.88 14.18 0.29
C GLY A 211 -4.59 14.88 0.76
N HIS A 212 -4.71 15.86 1.67
CA HIS A 212 -3.62 16.70 2.12
C HIS A 212 -2.76 16.06 3.19
N ASN A 213 -1.45 16.26 3.12
CA ASN A 213 -0.50 15.85 4.15
C ASN A 213 -0.62 16.74 5.41
N VAL A 214 -0.45 16.12 6.59
CA VAL A 214 -0.73 16.77 7.89
C VAL A 214 0.46 16.63 8.84
N LEU A 215 0.80 17.70 9.56
CA LEU A 215 1.70 17.71 10.70
C LEU A 215 0.95 18.09 11.97
N LEU A 216 0.92 17.19 12.95
CA LEU A 216 0.34 17.40 14.27
C LEU A 216 1.45 17.76 15.26
N ILE A 217 1.38 18.95 15.84
CA ILE A 217 2.35 19.43 16.84
C ILE A 217 1.63 19.61 18.17
N GLY A 218 2.15 19.01 19.24
CA GLY A 218 1.52 19.16 20.57
C GLY A 218 2.28 18.46 21.67
N ALA A 219 1.97 18.77 22.90
CA ALA A 219 2.58 18.18 24.08
C ALA A 219 2.39 16.63 24.13
N PRO A 220 3.23 15.88 24.85
CA PRO A 220 2.97 14.47 25.14
C PRO A 220 1.56 14.30 25.74
N GLY A 221 0.83 13.28 25.29
CA GLY A 221 -0.53 12.99 25.77
C GLY A 221 -1.63 13.90 25.20
N SER A 222 -1.36 14.82 24.26
CA SER A 222 -2.40 15.67 23.66
C SER A 222 -3.35 14.94 22.68
N GLY A 223 -3.12 13.64 22.40
CA GLY A 223 -4.03 12.86 21.56
C GLY A 223 -3.64 12.78 20.07
N LYS A 224 -2.44 13.23 19.67
CA LYS A 224 -1.98 13.23 18.26
C LYS A 224 -2.11 11.87 17.58
N SER A 225 -1.55 10.82 18.18
CA SER A 225 -1.59 9.46 17.64
C SER A 225 -3.00 8.87 17.65
N MET A 226 -3.84 9.27 18.63
CA MET A 226 -5.25 8.89 18.70
C MET A 226 -6.06 9.49 17.54
N LEU A 227 -5.82 10.76 17.21
CA LEU A 227 -6.44 11.45 16.07
C LEU A 227 -6.00 10.81 14.74
N ALA A 228 -4.69 10.57 14.59
CA ALA A 228 -4.14 9.96 13.35
C ALA A 228 -4.72 8.56 13.07
N LYS A 229 -4.85 7.71 14.09
CA LYS A 229 -5.41 6.34 13.96
C LYS A 229 -6.88 6.32 13.54
N ARG A 230 -7.61 7.41 13.73
CA ARG A 230 -9.02 7.55 13.34
C ARG A 230 -9.22 8.08 11.93
N LEU A 231 -8.16 8.65 11.33
CA LEU A 231 -8.25 9.21 9.98
C LEU A 231 -8.81 8.24 8.93
N PRO A 232 -8.44 6.94 8.91
CA PRO A 232 -9.03 6.00 7.97
C PRO A 232 -10.56 5.91 8.01
N SER A 233 -11.19 6.16 9.17
CA SER A 233 -12.66 6.08 9.32
C SER A 233 -13.42 7.20 8.61
N ILE A 234 -12.76 8.31 8.27
CA ILE A 234 -13.35 9.44 7.55
C ILE A 234 -12.86 9.57 6.11
N LEU A 235 -11.89 8.73 5.69
CA LEU A 235 -11.45 8.73 4.30
C LEU A 235 -12.54 8.17 3.37
N PRO A 236 -12.60 8.63 2.12
CA PRO A 236 -13.47 8.05 1.10
C PRO A 236 -13.18 6.58 0.90
N GLU A 237 -14.19 5.79 0.56
CA GLU A 237 -14.00 4.38 0.21
C GLU A 237 -13.05 4.22 -0.97
N MET A 238 -12.31 3.11 -0.99
CA MET A 238 -11.49 2.78 -2.15
C MET A 238 -12.37 2.34 -3.31
N ARG A 239 -12.03 2.78 -4.52
CA ARG A 239 -12.58 2.22 -5.74
C ARG A 239 -12.03 0.80 -5.95
N PHE A 240 -12.70 0.03 -6.78
CA PHE A 240 -12.29 -1.36 -7.04
C PHE A 240 -10.84 -1.47 -7.53
N GLU A 241 -10.44 -0.57 -8.43
CA GLU A 241 -9.07 -0.50 -8.94
C GLU A 241 -8.07 -0.16 -7.84
N GLU A 242 -8.41 0.74 -6.91
CA GLU A 242 -7.57 1.07 -5.75
C GLU A 242 -7.43 -0.12 -4.79
N MET A 243 -8.51 -0.91 -4.62
CA MET A 243 -8.46 -2.14 -3.82
C MET A 243 -7.54 -3.18 -4.45
N ILE A 244 -7.60 -3.37 -5.77
CA ILE A 244 -6.70 -4.27 -6.51
C ILE A 244 -5.25 -3.83 -6.34
N GLU A 245 -4.89 -2.59 -6.68
CA GLU A 245 -3.52 -2.06 -6.55
C GLU A 245 -2.97 -2.25 -5.13
N THR A 246 -3.79 -1.92 -4.13
CA THR A 246 -3.41 -2.06 -2.71
C THR A 246 -3.19 -3.52 -2.33
N THR A 247 -4.08 -4.41 -2.77
CA THR A 247 -3.99 -5.84 -2.47
C THR A 247 -2.80 -6.49 -3.16
N GLU A 248 -2.50 -6.13 -4.42
CA GLU A 248 -1.31 -6.61 -5.13
C GLU A 248 -0.02 -6.31 -4.36
N ILE A 249 0.13 -5.08 -3.84
CA ILE A 249 1.31 -4.70 -3.05
C ILE A 249 1.45 -5.58 -1.81
N HIS A 250 0.36 -5.81 -1.08
CA HIS A 250 0.36 -6.63 0.13
C HIS A 250 0.55 -8.12 -0.18
N SER A 251 -0.01 -8.61 -1.28
CA SER A 251 0.16 -9.99 -1.76
C SER A 251 1.62 -10.28 -2.12
N VAL A 252 2.25 -9.41 -2.91
CA VAL A 252 3.68 -9.51 -3.27
C VAL A 252 4.59 -9.39 -2.05
N ALA A 253 4.24 -8.54 -1.09
CA ALA A 253 4.97 -8.44 0.17
C ALA A 253 4.82 -9.70 1.06
N GLY A 254 3.83 -10.55 0.81
CA GLY A 254 3.47 -11.68 1.65
C GLY A 254 2.81 -11.27 2.97
N LEU A 255 2.10 -10.17 2.96
CA LEU A 255 1.42 -9.57 4.12
C LEU A 255 -0.11 -9.58 3.99
N LEU A 256 -0.63 -10.22 2.95
CA LEU A 256 -2.07 -10.42 2.82
C LEU A 256 -2.51 -11.51 3.82
N PRO A 257 -3.46 -11.22 4.71
CA PRO A 257 -3.99 -12.25 5.61
C PRO A 257 -4.64 -13.39 4.83
N GLY A 258 -4.48 -14.63 5.32
CA GLY A 258 -5.15 -15.79 4.70
C GLY A 258 -6.67 -15.56 4.63
N ASN A 259 -7.28 -16.08 3.57
CA ASN A 259 -8.72 -15.94 3.28
C ASN A 259 -9.18 -14.48 2.98
N THR A 260 -8.25 -13.57 2.69
CA THR A 260 -8.59 -12.21 2.26
C THR A 260 -8.59 -12.15 0.74
N ALA A 261 -9.70 -11.77 0.15
CA ALA A 261 -9.82 -11.56 -1.30
C ALA A 261 -9.23 -10.20 -1.70
N LEU A 262 -9.72 -9.12 -1.07
CA LEU A 262 -9.25 -7.75 -1.28
C LEU A 262 -9.09 -7.00 0.06
N ILE A 263 -8.17 -6.04 0.07
CA ILE A 263 -8.07 -5.05 1.14
C ILE A 263 -9.10 -3.96 0.84
N GLU A 264 -10.17 -3.90 1.63
CA GLU A 264 -11.27 -2.96 1.42
C GLU A 264 -11.10 -1.64 2.19
N ASN A 265 -10.45 -1.69 3.35
CA ASN A 265 -10.15 -0.49 4.14
C ASN A 265 -8.82 0.13 3.69
N ARG A 266 -8.76 1.46 3.63
CA ARG A 266 -7.51 2.18 3.35
C ARG A 266 -6.44 1.80 4.37
N PRO A 267 -5.25 1.36 3.96
CA PRO A 267 -4.18 0.96 4.86
C PRO A 267 -3.77 2.10 5.80
N PHE A 268 -3.45 1.74 7.04
CA PHE A 268 -2.81 2.63 8.01
C PHE A 268 -1.49 2.01 8.45
N ARG A 269 -0.37 2.60 8.01
CA ARG A 269 0.98 2.12 8.34
C ARG A 269 1.65 3.10 9.29
N ALA A 270 2.19 2.59 10.37
CA ALA A 270 2.82 3.38 11.42
C ALA A 270 4.19 2.75 11.78
N PRO A 271 5.22 2.93 10.94
CA PRO A 271 6.54 2.39 11.23
C PRO A 271 7.16 3.09 12.43
N HIS A 272 7.94 2.33 13.21
CA HIS A 272 8.70 2.88 14.31
C HIS A 272 9.82 3.80 13.81
N HIS A 273 10.18 4.84 14.56
CA HIS A 273 11.18 5.85 14.14
C HIS A 273 12.58 5.27 13.91
N THR A 274 12.89 4.07 14.42
CA THR A 274 14.17 3.37 14.17
C THR A 274 14.24 2.68 12.81
N ILE A 275 13.18 2.76 11.99
CA ILE A 275 13.16 2.13 10.67
C ILE A 275 14.25 2.69 9.76
N SER A 276 14.90 1.82 8.99
CA SER A 276 15.88 2.23 7.99
C SER A 276 15.24 2.83 6.73
N GLY A 277 16.00 3.59 5.94
CA GLY A 277 15.54 4.08 4.63
C GLY A 277 14.98 2.96 3.74
N PRO A 278 15.70 1.84 3.53
CA PRO A 278 15.15 0.69 2.79
C PRO A 278 13.89 0.08 3.40
N GLY A 279 13.70 0.13 4.71
CA GLY A 279 12.45 -0.29 5.34
C GLY A 279 11.28 0.62 4.98
N LEU A 280 11.53 1.94 4.87
CA LEU A 280 10.51 2.91 4.46
C LEU A 280 10.16 2.82 2.98
N THR A 281 11.17 2.81 2.10
CA THR A 281 10.96 2.93 0.65
C THR A 281 11.03 1.61 -0.10
N GLY A 282 11.46 0.56 0.55
CA GLY A 282 11.68 -0.72 -0.09
C GLY A 282 13.15 -0.97 -0.42
N GLY A 283 13.49 -2.23 -0.62
CA GLY A 283 14.88 -2.65 -0.83
C GLY A 283 15.06 -4.14 -0.73
N GLY A 284 16.30 -4.56 -0.40
CA GLY A 284 16.70 -5.95 -0.36
C GLY A 284 17.46 -6.37 -1.61
N SER A 285 18.03 -7.59 -1.61
CA SER A 285 18.66 -8.20 -2.79
C SER A 285 17.61 -8.50 -3.88
N ILE A 286 16.42 -8.87 -3.45
CA ILE A 286 15.19 -8.95 -4.23
C ILE A 286 14.38 -7.72 -3.85
N PRO A 287 14.05 -6.82 -4.80
CA PRO A 287 13.28 -5.62 -4.50
C PRO A 287 11.91 -5.95 -3.90
N ARG A 288 11.66 -5.45 -2.68
CA ARG A 288 10.37 -5.58 -1.99
C ARG A 288 9.81 -4.20 -1.66
N PRO A 289 8.46 -4.06 -1.61
CA PRO A 289 7.84 -2.81 -1.23
C PRO A 289 8.16 -2.47 0.24
N GLY A 290 8.41 -1.18 0.52
CA GLY A 290 8.57 -0.65 1.86
C GLY A 290 7.25 -0.16 2.47
N GLU A 291 7.33 0.41 3.69
CA GLU A 291 6.17 0.88 4.43
C GLU A 291 5.37 1.95 3.67
N ILE A 292 6.02 2.79 2.86
CA ILE A 292 5.32 3.80 2.06
C ILE A 292 4.46 3.16 0.97
N SER A 293 4.95 2.08 0.32
CA SER A 293 4.15 1.35 -0.66
C SER A 293 3.07 0.50 0.00
N LEU A 294 3.33 -0.07 1.19
CA LEU A 294 2.31 -0.77 1.97
C LEU A 294 1.20 0.18 2.48
N ALA A 295 1.48 1.49 2.55
CA ALA A 295 0.49 2.53 2.85
C ALA A 295 -0.24 3.06 1.61
N HIS A 296 0.01 2.51 0.41
CA HIS A 296 -0.59 2.96 -0.84
C HIS A 296 -2.11 3.07 -0.74
N ASN A 297 -2.69 4.13 -1.30
CA ASN A 297 -4.11 4.50 -1.20
C ASN A 297 -4.62 4.69 0.24
N GLY A 298 -3.72 4.84 1.22
CA GLY A 298 -4.02 4.96 2.63
C GLY A 298 -3.20 6.03 3.34
N VAL A 299 -2.85 5.75 4.59
CA VAL A 299 -2.17 6.68 5.50
C VAL A 299 -0.81 6.12 5.92
N LEU A 300 0.24 6.91 5.70
CA LEU A 300 1.55 6.71 6.33
C LEU A 300 1.64 7.63 7.55
N PHE A 301 1.64 7.04 8.75
CA PHE A 301 1.75 7.79 9.99
C PHE A 301 3.17 7.71 10.55
N LEU A 302 3.81 8.87 10.72
CA LEU A 302 5.13 8.99 11.32
C LEU A 302 5.01 9.68 12.67
N ASP A 303 4.97 8.90 13.75
CA ASP A 303 5.00 9.45 15.11
C ASP A 303 6.41 9.82 15.52
N GLU A 304 6.55 10.84 16.38
CA GLU A 304 7.83 11.36 16.82
C GLU A 304 8.77 11.72 15.65
N LEU A 305 8.25 12.44 14.66
CA LEU A 305 8.94 12.75 13.40
C LEU A 305 10.43 13.18 13.57
N PRO A 306 10.83 14.05 14.55
CA PRO A 306 12.22 14.44 14.72
C PRO A 306 13.15 13.33 15.24
N GLU A 307 12.62 12.16 15.64
CA GLU A 307 13.43 11.02 16.10
C GLU A 307 13.79 10.07 14.96
N PHE A 308 13.17 10.18 13.80
CA PHE A 308 13.61 9.47 12.60
C PHE A 308 14.99 9.94 12.17
N SER A 309 15.79 9.02 11.62
CA SER A 309 17.09 9.39 11.04
C SER A 309 16.88 10.37 9.87
N ARG A 310 17.76 11.35 9.74
CA ARG A 310 17.68 12.31 8.63
C ARG A 310 17.72 11.62 7.27
N SER A 311 18.55 10.57 7.14
CA SER A 311 18.63 9.78 5.92
C SER A 311 17.31 9.09 5.58
N SER A 312 16.62 8.52 6.57
CA SER A 312 15.30 7.89 6.35
C SER A 312 14.24 8.91 5.91
N MET A 313 14.21 10.10 6.53
CA MET A 313 13.26 11.16 6.14
C MET A 313 13.53 11.70 4.73
N GLU A 314 14.79 11.84 4.32
CA GLU A 314 15.14 12.33 2.98
C GLU A 314 14.68 11.35 1.88
N THR A 315 14.62 10.04 2.16
CA THR A 315 14.12 9.05 1.19
C THR A 315 12.64 9.20 0.86
N LEU A 316 11.86 9.86 1.72
CA LEU A 316 10.42 10.09 1.50
C LEU A 316 10.12 11.24 0.54
N ARG A 317 11.08 12.13 0.27
CA ARG A 317 10.84 13.38 -0.48
C ARG A 317 10.33 13.12 -1.89
N GLN A 318 11.02 12.27 -2.64
CA GLN A 318 10.63 11.94 -4.00
C GLN A 318 9.34 11.12 -4.05
N PRO A 319 9.18 10.04 -3.26
CA PRO A 319 7.94 9.26 -3.23
C PRO A 319 6.68 10.06 -2.92
N LEU A 320 6.77 11.04 -2.02
CA LEU A 320 5.63 11.92 -1.69
C LEU A 320 5.26 12.90 -2.82
N GLU A 321 6.17 13.16 -3.75
CA GLU A 321 5.94 14.04 -4.90
C GLU A 321 5.48 13.23 -6.12
N ASP A 322 6.18 12.14 -6.42
CA ASP A 322 5.95 11.34 -7.62
C ASP A 322 4.84 10.28 -7.46
N GLY A 323 4.49 9.92 -6.22
CA GLY A 323 3.53 8.84 -5.92
C GLY A 323 4.03 7.44 -6.26
N VAL A 324 5.33 7.30 -6.52
CA VAL A 324 6.00 6.03 -6.83
C VAL A 324 7.37 5.94 -6.17
N VAL A 325 7.81 4.72 -5.87
CA VAL A 325 9.17 4.42 -5.41
C VAL A 325 9.84 3.52 -6.43
N THR A 326 11.00 3.93 -6.91
CA THR A 326 11.84 3.11 -7.78
C THR A 326 13.01 2.52 -7.00
N VAL A 327 13.08 1.20 -6.96
CA VAL A 327 14.16 0.43 -6.30
C VAL A 327 15.03 -0.19 -7.37
N SER A 328 16.23 0.35 -7.57
CA SER A 328 17.23 -0.18 -8.50
C SER A 328 18.23 -1.07 -7.78
N ARG A 329 18.46 -2.28 -8.27
CA ARG A 329 19.43 -3.26 -7.78
C ARG A 329 20.11 -3.97 -8.94
N VAL A 330 21.13 -4.75 -8.66
CA VAL A 330 21.88 -5.54 -9.68
C VAL A 330 20.94 -6.46 -10.48
N ASN A 331 19.89 -6.96 -9.84
CA ASN A 331 18.91 -7.87 -10.45
C ASN A 331 17.81 -7.14 -11.25
N GLY A 332 17.81 -5.82 -11.30
CA GLY A 332 16.86 -5.01 -12.06
C GLY A 332 16.27 -3.84 -11.28
N THR A 333 15.43 -3.09 -11.97
CA THR A 333 14.72 -1.92 -11.43
C THR A 333 13.24 -2.22 -11.32
N VAL A 334 12.68 -2.02 -10.13
CA VAL A 334 11.25 -2.21 -9.85
C VAL A 334 10.66 -0.92 -9.33
N THR A 335 9.48 -0.57 -9.82
CA THR A 335 8.71 0.59 -9.35
C THR A 335 7.48 0.10 -8.59
N PHE A 336 7.30 0.63 -7.38
CA PHE A 336 6.13 0.39 -6.54
C PHE A 336 5.29 1.66 -6.41
N PRO A 337 3.97 1.61 -6.54
CA PRO A 337 3.12 2.76 -6.28
C PRO A 337 3.11 3.10 -4.78
N CYS A 338 3.03 4.40 -4.47
CA CYS A 338 3.01 4.89 -3.10
C CYS A 338 2.23 6.21 -2.96
N ARG A 339 1.04 6.28 -3.54
CA ARG A 339 0.12 7.40 -3.34
C ARG A 339 -0.41 7.35 -1.92
N VAL A 340 0.20 8.08 -1.01
CA VAL A 340 -0.13 8.05 0.42
C VAL A 340 -0.53 9.44 0.91
N MET A 341 -1.33 9.46 1.95
CA MET A 341 -1.53 10.63 2.78
C MET A 341 -0.55 10.55 3.94
N LEU A 342 0.42 11.46 3.98
CA LEU A 342 1.37 11.54 5.08
C LEU A 342 0.72 12.24 6.26
N VAL A 343 0.70 11.58 7.41
CA VAL A 343 0.37 12.19 8.71
C VAL A 343 1.59 12.06 9.59
N ALA A 344 2.13 13.19 10.01
CA ALA A 344 3.27 13.22 10.90
C ALA A 344 2.86 13.80 12.26
N ALA A 345 3.45 13.32 13.35
CA ALA A 345 3.25 13.88 14.68
C ALA A 345 4.59 14.18 15.34
N MET A 346 4.65 15.27 16.08
CA MET A 346 5.84 15.65 16.82
C MET A 346 5.50 16.45 18.09
N ASN A 347 6.43 16.46 19.01
CA ASN A 347 6.40 17.39 20.13
C ASN A 347 7.02 18.73 19.71
N PRO A 348 6.68 19.85 20.39
CA PRO A 348 7.22 21.18 20.04
C PRO A 348 8.69 21.37 20.46
N CYS A 349 9.24 20.50 21.32
CA CYS A 349 10.62 20.51 21.80
C CYS A 349 10.97 19.18 22.47
N PRO A 350 12.23 18.92 22.87
CA PRO A 350 12.62 17.66 23.52
C PRO A 350 11.84 17.33 24.80
N CYS A 351 11.54 18.32 25.66
CA CYS A 351 10.69 18.09 26.85
C CYS A 351 9.20 18.03 26.55
N GLY A 352 8.77 18.50 25.36
CA GLY A 352 7.37 18.49 24.90
C GLY A 352 6.51 19.68 25.36
N TYR A 353 7.03 20.64 26.11
CA TYR A 353 6.22 21.69 26.72
C TYR A 353 6.52 23.10 26.20
N TYR A 354 7.23 23.27 25.10
CA TYR A 354 7.47 24.57 24.49
C TYR A 354 6.15 25.21 24.02
N GLY A 355 5.83 26.40 24.55
CA GLY A 355 4.56 27.09 24.29
C GLY A 355 3.34 26.50 25.02
N HIS A 356 3.53 25.60 25.98
CA HIS A 356 2.44 25.02 26.75
C HIS A 356 1.83 26.05 27.73
N PRO A 357 0.48 26.16 27.84
CA PRO A 357 -0.16 27.22 28.63
C PRO A 357 0.09 27.11 30.13
N THR A 358 0.23 25.91 30.69
CA THR A 358 0.31 25.70 32.15
C THR A 358 1.62 25.04 32.61
N ARG A 359 2.41 24.43 31.72
CA ARG A 359 3.68 23.78 32.08
C ARG A 359 4.85 24.51 31.44
N PRO A 360 5.85 24.98 32.21
CA PRO A 360 7.01 25.64 31.64
C PRO A 360 7.89 24.67 30.87
N CYS A 361 8.45 25.12 29.75
CA CYS A 361 9.46 24.42 28.99
C CYS A 361 10.80 24.49 29.74
N THR A 362 11.51 23.38 29.87
CA THR A 362 12.82 23.29 30.52
C THR A 362 13.99 23.31 29.53
N CYS A 363 13.70 23.34 28.22
CA CYS A 363 14.73 23.32 27.17
C CYS A 363 15.31 24.71 26.94
N SER A 364 16.63 24.77 26.70
CA SER A 364 17.24 26.01 26.19
C SER A 364 16.79 26.28 24.74
N ASP A 365 16.81 27.53 24.31
CA ASP A 365 16.47 27.92 22.94
C ASP A 365 17.29 27.15 21.88
N GLY A 366 18.58 26.95 22.15
CA GLY A 366 19.45 26.17 21.28
C GLY A 366 19.09 24.68 21.20
N ALA A 367 18.52 24.10 22.28
CA ALA A 367 18.04 22.72 22.27
C ALA A 367 16.74 22.61 21.47
N VAL A 368 15.83 23.58 21.60
CA VAL A 368 14.59 23.67 20.81
C VAL A 368 14.92 23.81 19.33
N ALA A 369 15.80 24.76 18.96
CA ALA A 369 16.19 24.98 17.56
C ALA A 369 16.83 23.74 16.93
N ARG A 370 17.73 23.06 17.65
CA ARG A 370 18.33 21.79 17.15
C ARG A 370 17.34 20.66 16.98
N TYR A 371 16.35 20.55 17.86
CA TYR A 371 15.30 19.55 17.78
C TYR A 371 14.39 19.79 16.57
N LEU A 372 13.89 21.02 16.39
CA LEU A 372 13.05 21.41 15.25
C LEU A 372 13.83 21.31 13.92
N GLY A 373 15.12 21.65 13.92
CA GLY A 373 16.00 21.58 12.76
C GLY A 373 16.31 20.15 12.29
N ARG A 374 15.93 19.09 13.03
CA ARG A 374 16.00 17.71 12.55
C ARG A 374 15.01 17.45 11.40
N VAL A 375 13.88 18.14 11.41
CA VAL A 375 12.91 18.07 10.30
C VAL A 375 13.35 19.05 9.21
N SER A 376 13.65 18.53 8.02
CA SER A 376 14.16 19.36 6.92
C SER A 376 13.07 20.25 6.32
N GLY A 377 13.44 21.50 5.95
CA GLY A 377 12.54 22.43 5.25
C GLY A 377 11.86 21.79 4.04
N PRO A 378 12.60 21.10 3.14
CA PRO A 378 12.00 20.41 2.00
C PRO A 378 10.95 19.35 2.34
N LEU A 379 11.02 18.70 3.49
CA LEU A 379 9.95 17.78 3.95
C LEU A 379 8.75 18.57 4.48
N LEU A 380 8.98 19.63 5.26
CA LEU A 380 7.92 20.53 5.73
C LEU A 380 7.16 21.16 4.57
N ASP A 381 7.86 21.53 3.51
CA ASP A 381 7.23 22.04 2.28
C ASP A 381 6.27 21.04 1.62
N ARG A 382 6.37 19.74 1.91
CA ARG A 382 5.49 18.69 1.39
C ARG A 382 4.29 18.38 2.29
N ILE A 383 4.22 19.04 3.44
CA ILE A 383 3.08 18.93 4.37
C ILE A 383 2.21 20.17 4.19
N ASP A 384 0.92 19.96 3.91
CA ASP A 384 0.00 21.04 3.53
C ASP A 384 -0.60 21.75 4.77
N LEU A 385 -0.90 20.97 5.81
CA LEU A 385 -1.58 21.42 7.02
C LEU A 385 -0.69 21.23 8.24
N HIS A 386 -0.36 22.30 8.93
CA HIS A 386 0.34 22.29 10.22
C HIS A 386 -0.64 22.65 11.32
N ILE A 387 -0.81 21.74 12.30
CA ILE A 387 -1.87 21.83 13.31
C ILE A 387 -1.26 21.75 14.70
N GLU A 388 -1.58 22.72 15.53
CA GLU A 388 -1.30 22.63 16.96
C GLU A 388 -2.43 21.85 17.66
N VAL A 389 -2.07 20.79 18.36
CA VAL A 389 -2.97 19.94 19.13
C VAL A 389 -2.82 20.31 20.60
N PRO A 390 -3.71 21.15 21.17
CA PRO A 390 -3.62 21.57 22.55
C PRO A 390 -3.90 20.39 23.50
N PRO A 391 -3.46 20.45 24.77
CA PRO A 391 -3.90 19.51 25.78
C PRO A 391 -5.41 19.56 25.95
N VAL A 392 -6.03 18.44 26.24
CA VAL A 392 -7.48 18.37 26.49
C VAL A 392 -7.76 18.83 27.93
N ASP A 393 -8.67 19.77 28.09
CA ASP A 393 -9.10 20.25 29.39
C ASP A 393 -9.92 19.20 30.13
N PHE A 394 -9.85 19.20 31.47
CA PHE A 394 -10.56 18.24 32.31
C PHE A 394 -12.08 18.27 32.09
N ASP A 395 -12.67 19.43 31.87
CA ASP A 395 -14.10 19.62 31.62
C ASP A 395 -14.55 18.91 30.33
N ASN A 396 -13.69 18.95 29.30
CA ASN A 396 -13.93 18.22 28.05
C ASN A 396 -13.80 16.68 28.25
N LEU A 397 -12.84 16.24 29.07
CA LEU A 397 -12.65 14.80 29.34
C LEU A 397 -13.81 14.22 30.15
N SER A 398 -14.33 14.97 31.13
CA SER A 398 -15.44 14.57 32.00
C SER A 398 -16.81 14.71 31.33
N SER A 399 -16.89 15.43 30.20
CA SER A 399 -18.15 15.69 29.51
C SER A 399 -18.79 14.39 28.99
N THR A 400 -20.09 14.23 29.29
CA THR A 400 -20.94 13.17 28.74
C THR A 400 -21.51 13.52 27.37
N ARG A 401 -21.21 14.72 26.85
CA ARG A 401 -21.68 15.15 25.54
C ARG A 401 -21.18 14.20 24.47
N LYS A 402 -22.07 13.78 23.58
CA LYS A 402 -21.67 13.05 22.38
C LYS A 402 -20.86 13.94 21.45
N GLU A 403 -19.68 13.51 21.11
CA GLU A 403 -18.86 14.12 20.08
C GLU A 403 -19.36 13.71 18.70
N GLU A 404 -18.96 14.44 17.67
CA GLU A 404 -19.31 14.17 16.29
C GLU A 404 -18.74 12.82 15.85
N SER A 405 -19.57 12.00 15.19
CA SER A 405 -19.18 10.66 14.74
C SER A 405 -18.32 10.70 13.46
N SER A 406 -17.52 9.66 13.25
CA SER A 406 -16.81 9.47 11.98
C SER A 406 -17.77 9.43 10.78
N ALA A 407 -18.98 8.91 10.96
CA ALA A 407 -19.98 8.84 9.90
C ALA A 407 -20.45 10.23 9.45
N ASP A 408 -20.69 11.16 10.39
CA ASP A 408 -21.11 12.53 10.07
C ASP A 408 -19.99 13.30 9.33
N ILE A 409 -18.73 13.17 9.79
CA ILE A 409 -17.56 13.78 9.14
C ILE A 409 -17.38 13.16 7.74
N LYS A 410 -17.45 11.84 7.62
CA LYS A 410 -17.29 11.12 6.36
C LYS A 410 -18.31 11.55 5.32
N GLN A 411 -19.55 11.79 5.70
CA GLN A 411 -20.59 12.27 4.78
C GLN A 411 -20.18 13.60 4.12
N ARG A 412 -19.60 14.55 4.87
CA ARG A 412 -19.11 15.81 4.30
C ARG A 412 -17.87 15.63 3.43
N VAL A 413 -16.96 14.74 3.86
CA VAL A 413 -15.77 14.37 3.08
C VAL A 413 -16.18 13.76 1.74
N ASP A 414 -17.12 12.81 1.75
CA ASP A 414 -17.60 12.15 0.53
C ASP A 414 -18.30 13.15 -0.41
N ALA A 415 -19.07 14.11 0.12
CA ALA A 415 -19.69 15.17 -0.68
C ALA A 415 -18.65 16.07 -1.37
N ALA A 416 -17.60 16.48 -0.65
CA ALA A 416 -16.50 17.26 -1.22
C ALA A 416 -15.71 16.46 -2.26
N ARG A 417 -15.49 15.17 -2.02
CA ARG A 417 -14.83 14.26 -2.99
C ARG A 417 -15.65 14.04 -4.24
N ALA A 418 -16.96 13.96 -4.13
CA ALA A 418 -17.84 13.85 -5.30
C ALA A 418 -17.76 15.09 -6.22
N ILE A 419 -17.55 16.30 -5.64
CA ILE A 419 -17.28 17.51 -6.44
C ILE A 419 -15.94 17.38 -7.18
N GLN A 420 -14.89 16.93 -6.50
CA GLN A 420 -13.56 16.75 -7.09
C GLN A 420 -13.56 15.67 -8.18
N THR A 421 -14.20 14.53 -7.95
CA THR A 421 -14.34 13.47 -8.95
C THR A 421 -14.98 13.97 -10.24
N ARG A 422 -16.04 14.80 -10.14
CA ARG A 422 -16.69 15.42 -11.32
C ARG A 422 -15.79 16.45 -11.98
N ARG A 423 -15.08 17.26 -11.21
CA ARG A 423 -14.14 18.29 -11.71
C ARG A 423 -12.99 17.67 -12.50
N PHE A 424 -12.43 16.55 -12.02
CA PHE A 424 -11.26 15.90 -12.59
C PHE A 424 -11.60 14.71 -13.49
N ALA A 425 -12.87 14.56 -13.91
CA ALA A 425 -13.26 13.50 -14.83
C ALA A 425 -12.44 13.55 -16.12
N GLY A 426 -11.87 12.41 -16.53
CA GLY A 426 -10.99 12.31 -17.70
C GLY A 426 -9.55 12.77 -17.49
N THR A 427 -9.15 13.07 -16.26
CA THR A 427 -7.75 13.38 -15.90
C THR A 427 -7.19 12.33 -14.93
N ASN A 428 -5.86 12.36 -14.70
CA ASN A 428 -5.18 11.50 -13.72
C ASN A 428 -5.20 12.09 -12.29
N VAL A 429 -5.94 13.18 -12.05
CA VAL A 429 -6.04 13.85 -10.75
C VAL A 429 -7.16 13.23 -9.93
N ALA A 430 -6.85 12.67 -8.77
CA ALA A 430 -7.85 12.06 -7.90
C ALA A 430 -8.40 13.02 -6.83
N CYS A 431 -7.66 14.07 -6.47
CA CYS A 431 -8.03 14.99 -5.39
C CYS A 431 -7.28 16.32 -5.49
N ASN A 432 -7.75 17.32 -4.72
CA ASN A 432 -7.20 18.67 -4.80
C ASN A 432 -5.70 18.75 -4.44
N ALA A 433 -5.18 17.92 -3.54
CA ALA A 433 -3.75 17.91 -3.23
C ALA A 433 -2.89 17.57 -4.46
N GLN A 434 -3.44 16.83 -5.42
CA GLN A 434 -2.76 16.38 -6.63
C GLN A 434 -2.93 17.31 -7.83
N ILE A 435 -3.60 18.46 -7.68
CA ILE A 435 -3.75 19.44 -8.77
C ILE A 435 -2.34 19.82 -9.28
N PRO A 436 -2.03 19.61 -10.57
CA PRO A 436 -0.75 20.01 -11.11
C PRO A 436 -0.70 21.55 -11.30
N PRO A 437 0.51 22.14 -11.38
CA PRO A 437 0.66 23.59 -11.49
C PRO A 437 -0.12 24.22 -12.68
N GLU A 438 -0.22 23.50 -13.78
CA GLU A 438 -0.89 23.95 -15.01
C GLU A 438 -2.39 24.19 -14.82
N LEU A 439 -3.03 23.37 -13.96
CA LEU A 439 -4.46 23.45 -13.68
C LEU A 439 -4.78 24.31 -12.45
N LEU A 440 -3.76 24.76 -11.70
CA LEU A 440 -3.97 25.39 -10.40
C LEU A 440 -4.83 26.65 -10.50
N HIS A 441 -4.51 27.55 -11.44
CA HIS A 441 -5.26 28.81 -11.62
C HIS A 441 -6.67 28.60 -12.18
N GLU A 442 -6.86 27.59 -12.99
CA GLU A 442 -8.19 27.28 -13.53
C GLU A 442 -9.12 26.71 -12.46
N VAL A 443 -8.60 25.80 -11.62
CA VAL A 443 -9.36 25.07 -10.60
C VAL A 443 -9.53 25.91 -9.33
N CYS A 444 -8.51 26.66 -8.94
CA CYS A 444 -8.48 27.45 -7.70
C CYS A 444 -8.83 28.92 -7.97
N ARG A 445 -9.99 29.18 -8.60
CA ARG A 445 -10.47 30.53 -8.82
C ARG A 445 -10.79 31.22 -7.49
N THR A 446 -10.26 32.42 -7.32
CA THR A 446 -10.39 33.22 -6.10
C THR A 446 -11.26 34.45 -6.35
N SER A 447 -11.97 34.90 -5.30
CA SER A 447 -12.63 36.22 -5.32
C SER A 447 -11.59 37.31 -5.10
N ALA A 448 -11.86 38.55 -5.52
CA ALA A 448 -10.96 39.69 -5.29
C ALA A 448 -10.59 39.92 -3.81
N ALA A 449 -11.52 39.64 -2.90
CA ALA A 449 -11.26 39.70 -1.46
C ALA A 449 -10.32 38.58 -0.98
N ALA A 450 -10.44 37.36 -1.55
CA ALA A 450 -9.53 36.27 -1.27
C ALA A 450 -8.13 36.55 -1.80
N ASP A 451 -8.00 37.11 -3.01
CA ASP A 451 -6.71 37.51 -3.60
C ASP A 451 -5.99 38.52 -2.74
N GLY A 452 -6.69 39.55 -2.27
CA GLY A 452 -6.12 40.56 -1.37
C GLY A 452 -5.60 39.94 -0.06
N LEU A 453 -6.34 39.00 0.50
CA LEU A 453 -5.94 38.28 1.72
C LEU A 453 -4.71 37.40 1.48
N LEU A 454 -4.70 36.61 0.38
CA LEU A 454 -3.60 35.74 0.01
C LEU A 454 -2.32 36.51 -0.29
N LYS A 455 -2.42 37.68 -0.98
CA LYS A 455 -1.28 38.56 -1.24
C LYS A 455 -0.70 39.09 0.08
N ASN A 456 -1.56 39.62 0.97
CA ASN A 456 -1.12 40.07 2.28
C ASN A 456 -0.46 38.97 3.11
N ALA A 457 -0.99 37.73 3.05
CA ALA A 457 -0.41 36.58 3.73
C ALA A 457 0.95 36.19 3.15
N PHE A 458 1.07 36.20 1.82
CA PHE A 458 2.33 35.92 1.10
C PHE A 458 3.43 36.89 1.53
N GLU A 459 3.15 38.19 1.52
CA GLU A 459 4.10 39.22 1.91
C GLU A 459 4.43 39.21 3.41
N LYS A 460 3.41 39.06 4.26
CA LYS A 460 3.56 39.12 5.74
C LYS A 460 4.27 37.88 6.30
N PHE A 461 4.00 36.68 5.74
CA PHE A 461 4.56 35.41 6.22
C PHE A 461 5.78 34.96 5.42
N GLY A 462 6.14 35.64 4.32
CA GLY A 462 7.29 35.27 3.48
C GLY A 462 7.11 33.88 2.88
N LEU A 463 5.90 33.54 2.40
CA LEU A 463 5.61 32.23 1.85
C LEU A 463 6.43 31.97 0.57
N SER A 464 6.96 30.76 0.42
CA SER A 464 7.52 30.34 -0.87
C SER A 464 6.42 30.13 -1.90
N ALA A 465 6.75 30.13 -3.20
CA ALA A 465 5.78 29.82 -4.26
C ALA A 465 5.10 28.46 -4.04
N ARG A 466 5.85 27.44 -3.62
CA ARG A 466 5.30 26.12 -3.29
C ARG A 466 4.31 26.17 -2.11
N ALA A 467 4.63 26.95 -1.07
CA ALA A 467 3.72 27.13 0.08
C ALA A 467 2.44 27.83 -0.34
N TYR A 468 2.52 28.83 -1.23
CA TYR A 468 1.36 29.53 -1.78
C TYR A 468 0.44 28.57 -2.58
N ASP A 469 1.00 27.75 -3.47
CA ASP A 469 0.24 26.74 -4.23
C ASP A 469 -0.50 25.77 -3.31
N ARG A 470 0.13 25.35 -2.21
CA ARG A 470 -0.50 24.48 -1.19
C ARG A 470 -1.62 25.15 -0.47
N VAL A 471 -1.45 26.42 -0.07
CA VAL A 471 -2.52 27.20 0.54
C VAL A 471 -3.72 27.29 -0.40
N LEU A 472 -3.50 27.51 -1.70
CA LEU A 472 -4.57 27.52 -2.71
C LEU A 472 -5.30 26.18 -2.80
N LYS A 473 -4.57 25.05 -2.84
CA LYS A 473 -5.17 23.71 -2.88
C LYS A 473 -5.99 23.41 -1.62
N VAL A 474 -5.49 23.81 -0.44
CA VAL A 474 -6.23 23.69 0.82
C VAL A 474 -7.48 24.59 0.80
N ALA A 475 -7.36 25.84 0.36
CA ALA A 475 -8.48 26.78 0.24
C ALA A 475 -9.55 26.26 -0.73
N ARG A 476 -9.14 25.61 -1.85
CA ARG A 476 -10.07 24.95 -2.77
C ARG A 476 -10.81 23.81 -2.09
N THR A 477 -10.14 23.03 -1.26
CA THR A 477 -10.76 21.92 -0.52
C THR A 477 -11.77 22.45 0.52
N ILE A 478 -11.44 23.53 1.22
CA ILE A 478 -12.36 24.16 2.16
C ILE A 478 -13.60 24.70 1.42
N ALA A 479 -13.41 25.32 0.25
CA ALA A 479 -14.51 25.80 -0.58
C ALA A 479 -15.37 24.63 -1.12
N ASP A 480 -14.79 23.48 -1.44
CA ASP A 480 -15.54 22.28 -1.83
C ASP A 480 -16.38 21.72 -0.67
N LEU A 481 -15.85 21.74 0.56
CA LEU A 481 -16.61 21.38 1.77
C LEU A 481 -17.80 22.32 2.04
N ASP A 482 -17.65 23.59 1.69
CA ASP A 482 -18.72 24.60 1.79
C ASP A 482 -19.68 24.60 0.58
N GLY A 483 -19.41 23.76 -0.45
CA GLY A 483 -20.16 23.73 -1.70
C GLY A 483 -19.99 25.01 -2.55
N SER A 484 -18.95 25.81 -2.28
CA SER A 484 -18.69 27.08 -2.99
C SER A 484 -17.99 26.84 -4.32
N LYS A 485 -18.44 27.56 -5.39
CA LYS A 485 -17.84 27.48 -6.71
C LYS A 485 -16.42 28.07 -6.72
N ASP A 486 -16.26 29.24 -6.10
CA ASP A 486 -14.98 29.97 -6.06
C ASP A 486 -14.45 30.03 -4.63
N ILE A 487 -13.16 30.30 -4.49
CA ILE A 487 -12.51 30.46 -3.19
C ILE A 487 -12.82 31.87 -2.66
N GLU A 488 -13.59 31.96 -1.60
CA GLU A 488 -13.90 33.19 -0.91
C GLU A 488 -12.86 33.54 0.15
N ALA A 489 -12.91 34.80 0.68
CA ALA A 489 -11.98 35.27 1.71
C ALA A 489 -11.94 34.38 2.97
N LYS A 490 -13.10 33.84 3.40
CA LYS A 490 -13.18 32.93 4.56
C LYS A 490 -12.39 31.64 4.35
N HIS A 491 -12.44 31.07 3.13
CA HIS A 491 -11.72 29.84 2.77
C HIS A 491 -10.20 30.08 2.74
N ALA A 492 -9.78 31.21 2.15
CA ALA A 492 -8.38 31.63 2.12
C ALA A 492 -7.85 31.89 3.54
N ALA A 493 -8.63 32.54 4.39
CA ALA A 493 -8.25 32.84 5.79
C ALA A 493 -8.05 31.55 6.61
N GLU A 494 -8.97 30.57 6.48
CA GLU A 494 -8.83 29.25 7.13
C GLU A 494 -7.59 28.51 6.62
N ALA A 495 -7.35 28.48 5.30
CA ALA A 495 -6.20 27.81 4.71
C ALA A 495 -4.86 28.41 5.15
N VAL A 496 -4.73 29.75 5.15
CA VAL A 496 -3.53 30.48 5.61
C VAL A 496 -3.22 30.14 7.07
N ARG A 497 -4.23 29.98 7.92
CA ARG A 497 -4.06 29.67 9.34
C ARG A 497 -3.26 28.38 9.56
N TYR A 498 -3.40 27.38 8.70
CA TYR A 498 -2.67 26.12 8.80
C TYR A 498 -1.18 26.23 8.43
N ARG A 499 -0.71 27.39 7.94
CA ARG A 499 0.70 27.67 7.66
C ARG A 499 1.34 28.65 8.65
N THR A 500 0.57 29.24 9.54
CA THR A 500 1.10 30.22 10.52
C THR A 500 2.09 29.60 11.52
N LEU A 501 2.01 28.29 11.75
CA LEU A 501 2.91 27.56 12.65
C LEU A 501 4.35 27.46 12.12
N ASP A 502 4.56 27.61 10.79
CA ASP A 502 5.90 27.65 10.18
C ASP A 502 6.73 28.76 10.83
N ARG A 503 6.14 29.93 11.01
CA ARG A 503 6.79 31.07 11.65
C ARG A 503 6.99 30.85 13.15
N LYS A 504 6.04 30.23 13.83
CA LYS A 504 6.11 29.98 15.28
C LYS A 504 7.28 29.06 15.64
N TYR A 505 7.55 28.06 14.83
CA TYR A 505 8.51 26.99 15.15
C TYR A 505 9.80 27.04 14.33
N TRP A 506 9.78 27.51 13.07
CA TRP A 506 10.95 27.42 12.15
C TRP A 506 11.52 28.75 11.69
N SER A 507 10.85 29.90 11.94
CA SER A 507 11.37 31.25 11.56
C SER A 507 12.22 31.87 12.66
N ARG A 508 13.25 31.19 13.13
CA ARG A 508 14.24 31.78 14.07
C ARG A 508 15.61 31.91 13.42
#